data_6e5cece1402cbe423b5b864ea4fc0492
#
_entry.id   6e5cece1402cbe423b5b864ea4fc0492
#
_cell.length_a   1.000
_cell.length_b   1.000
_cell.length_c   1.000
_cell.angle_alpha   90.00
_cell.angle_beta   90.00
_cell.angle_gamma   90.00
#
_symmetry.space_group_name_H-M   'P 1'
#
loop_
_entity.id
_entity.type
_entity.pdbx_description
1 polymer ?
#
loop_
_entity_poly.entity_id
_entity_poly.type
_entity_poly.pdbx_seq_one_letter_code
_entity_poly.pdbx_strand_id
1 'polypeptide(L)'
;MCFTCDPYQKAEEIYQITRRAIEILNKNNQNFQILTKNGNLATRDFDLYKKKDTYAVTLTFDNETDSKSIEPKADIPQDRINSLEEAHKLGIQTWVSLEPVIIPSQSLNLIDLTYEFVDLYKVGKLNHYPKTESKIDWREFGKRAINKLREYNKNFYIKKDLEKYLE
;
A
#
# COMPACT_ATOMS: atom_id res chain seq x y z
N MET A 1 -9.03 8.68 -0.06
CA MET A 1 -8.93 9.86 -0.95
C MET A 1 -8.33 9.44 -2.29
N CYS A 2 -8.86 9.93 -3.41
CA CYS A 2 -8.41 9.69 -4.79
C CYS A 2 -8.45 8.24 -5.27
N PHE A 3 -9.56 7.85 -5.90
CA PHE A 3 -9.69 6.54 -6.54
C PHE A 3 -9.17 6.52 -8.00
N THR A 4 -9.01 7.68 -8.63
CA THR A 4 -8.67 7.80 -10.05
C THR A 4 -7.23 8.23 -10.30
N CYS A 5 -6.54 8.75 -9.30
CA CYS A 5 -5.14 9.16 -9.40
C CYS A 5 -4.47 9.09 -8.02
N ASP A 6 -3.12 9.06 -8.01
CA ASP A 6 -2.36 9.12 -6.77
C ASP A 6 -2.51 10.53 -6.14
N PRO A 7 -2.76 10.64 -4.82
CA PRO A 7 -2.87 11.92 -4.15
C PRO A 7 -1.53 12.70 -4.09
N TYR A 8 -0.41 12.01 -4.18
CA TYR A 8 0.93 12.61 -4.12
C TYR A 8 1.67 12.55 -5.45
N GLN A 9 1.01 13.04 -6.52
CA GLN A 9 1.68 13.24 -7.80
C GLN A 9 2.73 14.36 -7.68
N LYS A 10 3.70 14.39 -8.59
CA LYS A 10 4.74 15.44 -8.62
C LYS A 10 4.18 16.88 -8.54
N ALA A 11 2.99 17.12 -9.05
CA ALA A 11 2.30 18.41 -8.95
C ALA A 11 2.03 18.84 -7.50
N GLU A 12 1.98 17.91 -6.55
CA GLU A 12 1.79 18.21 -5.13
C GLU A 12 2.97 18.95 -4.48
N GLU A 13 4.16 18.87 -5.05
CA GLU A 13 5.31 19.66 -4.61
C GLU A 13 5.00 21.17 -4.70
N ILE A 14 4.23 21.56 -5.71
CA ILE A 14 3.92 22.97 -6.01
C ILE A 14 2.52 23.33 -5.47
N TYR A 15 1.51 22.55 -5.81
CA TYR A 15 0.12 22.95 -5.58
C TYR A 15 -0.42 22.58 -4.20
N GLN A 16 0.17 21.59 -3.52
CA GLN A 16 -0.21 21.13 -2.16
C GLN A 16 -1.74 20.92 -1.99
N ILE A 17 -2.39 20.36 -3.01
CA ILE A 17 -3.85 20.15 -3.01
C ILE A 17 -4.25 19.12 -1.97
N THR A 18 -3.47 18.04 -1.85
CA THR A 18 -3.69 16.99 -0.85
C THR A 18 -3.56 17.54 0.56
N ARG A 19 -2.51 18.32 0.86
CA ARG A 19 -2.35 18.97 2.16
C ARG A 19 -3.56 19.86 2.52
N ARG A 20 -3.96 20.74 1.61
CA ARG A 20 -5.14 21.61 1.81
C ARG A 20 -6.43 20.82 1.99
N ALA A 21 -6.59 19.71 1.27
CA ALA A 21 -7.76 18.84 1.45
C ALA A 21 -7.78 18.20 2.84
N ILE A 22 -6.63 17.74 3.35
CA ILE A 22 -6.49 17.19 4.71
C ILE A 22 -6.82 18.27 5.75
N GLU A 23 -6.31 19.50 5.59
CA GLU A 23 -6.61 20.61 6.49
C GLU A 23 -8.13 20.91 6.57
N ILE A 24 -8.82 20.87 5.41
CA ILE A 24 -10.28 21.04 5.35
C ILE A 24 -11.00 19.88 6.07
N LEU A 25 -10.59 18.64 5.85
CA LEU A 25 -11.15 17.48 6.54
C LEU A 25 -10.96 17.61 8.06
N ASN A 26 -9.78 17.99 8.48
CA ASN A 26 -9.43 18.22 9.88
C ASN A 26 -10.26 19.33 10.52
N LYS A 27 -10.50 20.42 9.80
CA LYS A 27 -11.36 21.53 10.26
C LYS A 27 -12.81 21.11 10.45
N ASN A 28 -13.27 20.14 9.68
CA ASN A 28 -14.63 19.61 9.75
C ASN A 28 -14.74 18.32 10.59
N ASN A 29 -13.70 17.95 11.36
CA ASN A 29 -13.64 16.74 12.16
C ASN A 29 -13.91 15.44 11.38
N GLN A 30 -13.52 15.41 10.10
CA GLN A 30 -13.62 14.24 9.25
C GLN A 30 -12.32 13.45 9.28
N ASN A 31 -12.43 12.14 9.51
CA ASN A 31 -11.27 11.25 9.38
C ASN A 31 -11.00 10.95 7.90
N PHE A 32 -9.76 10.63 7.60
CA PHE A 32 -9.35 10.31 6.23
C PHE A 32 -8.42 9.10 6.18
N GLN A 33 -8.31 8.57 4.99
CA GLN A 33 -7.37 7.52 4.63
C GLN A 33 -6.64 7.92 3.36
N ILE A 34 -5.33 7.85 3.39
CA ILE A 34 -4.46 8.03 2.23
C ILE A 34 -3.94 6.67 1.76
N LEU A 35 -3.92 6.47 0.45
CA LEU A 35 -3.20 5.41 -0.22
C LEU A 35 -2.40 6.02 -1.35
N THR A 36 -1.09 5.77 -1.38
CA THR A 36 -0.18 6.35 -2.37
C THR A 36 0.90 5.37 -2.83
N LYS A 37 1.55 5.69 -3.94
CA LYS A 37 2.81 5.11 -4.40
C LYS A 37 3.98 6.10 -4.32
N ASN A 38 3.77 7.28 -3.72
CA ASN A 38 4.77 8.33 -3.56
C ASN A 38 4.92 8.68 -2.07
N GLY A 39 5.60 7.77 -1.36
CA GLY A 39 5.78 7.82 0.08
C GLY A 39 6.58 9.03 0.54
N ASN A 40 7.68 9.33 -0.15
CA ASN A 40 8.57 10.45 0.21
C ASN A 40 7.82 11.79 0.29
N LEU A 41 6.94 12.06 -0.68
CA LEU A 41 6.19 13.30 -0.68
C LEU A 41 5.07 13.29 0.36
N ALA A 42 4.54 12.11 0.69
CA ALA A 42 3.45 11.97 1.66
C ALA A 42 3.90 12.26 3.10
N THR A 43 5.16 11.99 3.45
CA THR A 43 5.69 12.25 4.81
C THR A 43 5.59 13.72 5.22
N ARG A 44 5.63 14.64 4.25
CA ARG A 44 5.42 16.08 4.46
C ARG A 44 4.16 16.40 5.27
N ASP A 45 3.11 15.60 5.10
CA ASP A 45 1.78 15.88 5.63
C ASP A 45 1.44 15.04 6.88
N PHE A 46 2.38 14.26 7.43
CA PHE A 46 2.16 13.45 8.62
C PHE A 46 1.85 14.26 9.87
N ASP A 47 2.25 15.53 9.92
CA ASP A 47 1.89 16.49 10.98
C ASP A 47 0.37 16.75 11.07
N LEU A 48 -0.38 16.45 10.01
CA LEU A 48 -1.83 16.66 9.93
C LEU A 48 -2.66 15.43 10.35
N TYR A 49 -2.03 14.26 10.58
CA TYR A 49 -2.74 13.02 10.92
C TYR A 49 -3.19 13.01 12.37
N LYS A 50 -4.38 12.51 12.60
CA LYS A 50 -4.98 12.32 13.92
C LYS A 50 -5.17 10.82 14.19
N LYS A 51 -5.48 10.46 15.42
CA LYS A 51 -5.56 9.07 15.93
C LYS A 51 -6.40 8.11 15.08
N LYS A 52 -7.40 8.61 14.33
CA LYS A 52 -8.30 7.77 13.51
C LYS A 52 -7.98 7.82 12.02
N ASP A 53 -7.00 8.62 11.64
CA ASP A 53 -6.56 8.69 10.26
C ASP A 53 -5.61 7.56 9.94
N THR A 54 -5.57 7.14 8.68
CA THR A 54 -4.73 6.02 8.28
C THR A 54 -3.88 6.37 7.05
N TYR A 55 -2.65 5.91 7.08
CA TYR A 55 -1.71 6.02 5.98
C TYR A 55 -1.43 4.66 5.36
N ALA A 56 -1.33 4.64 4.03
CA ALA A 56 -1.04 3.42 3.32
C ALA A 56 -0.21 3.64 2.07
N VAL A 57 0.49 2.59 1.68
CA VAL A 57 1.14 2.53 0.39
C VAL A 57 0.72 1.28 -0.38
N THR A 58 0.79 1.38 -1.71
CA THR A 58 0.74 0.21 -2.58
C THR A 58 2.15 -0.32 -2.77
N LEU A 59 2.36 -1.60 -2.50
CA LEU A 59 3.61 -2.32 -2.74
C LEU A 59 3.37 -3.45 -3.73
N THR A 60 3.93 -3.33 -4.94
CA THR A 60 3.82 -4.29 -6.04
C THR A 60 5.09 -5.13 -6.15
N PHE A 61 6.25 -4.51 -5.94
CA PHE A 61 7.59 -5.09 -6.10
C PHE A 61 8.43 -4.85 -4.84
N ASP A 62 9.39 -5.73 -4.58
CA ASP A 62 10.36 -5.62 -3.49
C ASP A 62 11.71 -5.05 -3.91
N ASN A 63 11.89 -4.76 -5.19
CA ASN A 63 13.12 -4.22 -5.75
C ASN A 63 12.87 -3.06 -6.74
N GLU A 64 13.88 -2.22 -6.90
CA GLU A 64 13.81 -1.02 -7.72
C GLU A 64 13.69 -1.31 -9.22
N THR A 65 14.39 -2.34 -9.71
CA THR A 65 14.44 -2.65 -11.14
C THR A 65 13.07 -2.99 -11.69
N ASP A 66 12.37 -3.93 -11.05
CA ASP A 66 11.03 -4.35 -11.47
C ASP A 66 10.03 -3.22 -11.25
N SER A 67 10.14 -2.50 -10.12
CA SER A 67 9.28 -1.37 -9.82
C SER A 67 9.36 -0.29 -10.90
N LYS A 68 10.55 0.17 -11.26
CA LYS A 68 10.74 1.20 -12.28
C LYS A 68 10.32 0.75 -13.68
N SER A 69 10.41 -0.52 -14.00
CA SER A 69 9.99 -1.05 -15.30
C SER A 69 8.48 -0.95 -15.53
N ILE A 70 7.68 -1.04 -14.46
CA ILE A 70 6.21 -1.07 -14.52
C ILE A 70 5.60 0.21 -13.94
N GLU A 71 6.21 0.79 -12.91
CA GLU A 71 5.73 1.96 -12.18
C GLU A 71 6.75 3.12 -12.22
N PRO A 72 7.17 3.61 -13.41
CA PRO A 72 8.34 4.50 -13.55
C PRO A 72 8.15 5.88 -12.91
N LYS A 73 6.92 6.27 -12.55
CA LYS A 73 6.59 7.56 -11.92
C LYS A 73 6.31 7.46 -10.42
N ALA A 74 6.37 6.26 -9.87
CA ALA A 74 6.18 6.03 -8.46
C ALA A 74 7.53 6.02 -7.73
N ASP A 75 7.51 6.26 -6.43
CA ASP A 75 8.69 6.07 -5.57
C ASP A 75 9.14 4.61 -5.64
N ILE A 76 10.43 4.37 -5.43
CA ILE A 76 10.96 3.02 -5.33
C ILE A 76 10.38 2.29 -4.10
N PRO A 77 10.34 0.96 -4.09
CA PRO A 77 9.76 0.21 -2.98
C PRO A 77 10.34 0.58 -1.61
N GLN A 78 11.65 0.79 -1.53
CA GLN A 78 12.30 1.15 -0.28
C GLN A 78 11.78 2.47 0.29
N ASP A 79 11.57 3.48 -0.54
CA ASP A 79 11.06 4.78 -0.09
C ASP A 79 9.62 4.66 0.44
N ARG A 80 8.80 3.83 -0.21
CA ARG A 80 7.44 3.53 0.27
C ARG A 80 7.47 2.79 1.62
N ILE A 81 8.38 1.85 1.79
CA ILE A 81 8.59 1.11 3.06
C ILE A 81 9.06 2.07 4.15
N ASN A 82 10.04 2.92 3.87
CA ASN A 82 10.53 3.91 4.82
C ASN A 82 9.41 4.86 5.29
N SER A 83 8.53 5.29 4.39
CA SER A 83 7.40 6.16 4.75
C SER A 83 6.37 5.46 5.66
N LEU A 84 6.15 4.16 5.50
CA LEU A 84 5.32 3.37 6.42
C LEU A 84 5.95 3.28 7.82
N GLU A 85 7.24 3.01 7.87
CA GLU A 85 7.98 2.93 9.14
C GLU A 85 7.96 4.28 9.89
N GLU A 86 8.13 5.39 9.16
CA GLU A 86 8.03 6.74 9.72
C GLU A 86 6.62 7.03 10.25
N ALA A 87 5.59 6.72 9.47
CA ALA A 87 4.20 6.86 9.89
C ALA A 87 3.91 6.06 11.18
N HIS A 88 4.38 4.81 11.24
CA HIS A 88 4.23 3.95 12.42
C HIS A 88 4.93 4.54 13.65
N LYS A 89 6.17 5.05 13.51
CA LYS A 89 6.91 5.72 14.59
C LYS A 89 6.19 6.95 15.15
N LEU A 90 5.41 7.64 14.30
CA LEU A 90 4.57 8.77 14.69
C LEU A 90 3.20 8.35 15.29
N GLY A 91 2.92 7.05 15.39
CA GLY A 91 1.67 6.52 15.92
C GLY A 91 0.49 6.61 14.94
N ILE A 92 0.75 6.82 13.66
CA ILE A 92 -0.25 6.79 12.60
C ILE A 92 -0.56 5.32 12.27
N GLN A 93 -1.84 4.96 12.17
CA GLN A 93 -2.24 3.62 11.74
C GLN A 93 -1.85 3.38 10.28
N THR A 94 -1.17 2.26 10.04
CA THR A 94 -0.61 1.95 8.72
C THR A 94 -1.29 0.76 8.07
N TRP A 95 -1.37 0.77 6.74
CA TRP A 95 -1.74 -0.43 6.00
C TRP A 95 -1.07 -0.48 4.61
N VAL A 96 -0.96 -1.71 4.09
CA VAL A 96 -0.38 -1.99 2.77
C VAL A 96 -1.41 -2.58 1.83
N SER A 97 -1.43 -2.09 0.60
CA SER A 97 -2.11 -2.75 -0.52
C SER A 97 -1.09 -3.58 -1.31
N LEU A 98 -1.19 -4.90 -1.20
CA LEU A 98 -0.47 -5.86 -2.04
C LEU A 98 -1.32 -6.18 -3.28
N GLU A 99 -1.47 -5.17 -4.15
CA GLU A 99 -2.20 -5.27 -5.42
C GLU A 99 -1.78 -4.13 -6.36
N PRO A 100 -1.45 -4.43 -7.64
CA PRO A 100 -1.52 -5.76 -8.27
C PRO A 100 -0.38 -6.68 -7.82
N VAL A 101 -0.65 -7.97 -7.70
CA VAL A 101 0.38 -9.00 -7.52
C VAL A 101 0.85 -9.46 -8.89
N ILE A 102 2.08 -9.15 -9.24
CA ILE A 102 2.70 -9.50 -10.53
C ILE A 102 3.70 -10.64 -10.35
N ILE A 103 4.50 -10.57 -9.29
CA ILE A 103 5.47 -11.59 -8.90
C ILE A 103 5.13 -12.03 -7.47
N PRO A 104 4.44 -13.18 -7.29
CA PRO A 104 3.97 -13.65 -5.99
C PRO A 104 5.04 -13.72 -4.90
N SER A 105 6.26 -14.15 -5.25
CA SER A 105 7.37 -14.25 -4.30
C SER A 105 7.76 -12.88 -3.73
N GLN A 106 7.75 -11.84 -4.55
CA GLN A 106 8.05 -10.47 -4.10
C GLN A 106 6.96 -9.94 -3.15
N SER A 107 5.67 -10.19 -3.46
CA SER A 107 4.58 -9.82 -2.57
C SER A 107 4.66 -10.51 -1.20
N LEU A 108 5.12 -11.77 -1.17
CA LEU A 108 5.36 -12.49 0.09
C LEU A 108 6.57 -11.93 0.85
N ASN A 109 7.64 -11.55 0.14
CA ASN A 109 8.81 -10.92 0.75
C ASN A 109 8.49 -9.53 1.31
N LEU A 110 7.60 -8.78 0.65
CA LEU A 110 7.13 -7.49 1.18
C LEU A 110 6.43 -7.61 2.54
N ILE A 111 5.74 -8.72 2.81
CA ILE A 111 5.18 -8.99 4.14
C ILE A 111 6.32 -9.15 5.16
N ASP A 112 7.39 -9.91 4.81
CA ASP A 112 8.56 -10.08 5.69
C ASP A 112 9.28 -8.77 5.99
N LEU A 113 9.35 -7.88 5.00
CA LEU A 113 10.04 -6.60 5.13
C LEU A 113 9.24 -5.55 5.93
N THR A 114 7.94 -5.74 6.14
CA THR A 114 7.06 -4.68 6.65
C THR A 114 6.24 -5.06 7.87
N TYR A 115 6.22 -6.33 8.28
CA TYR A 115 5.31 -6.81 9.33
C TYR A 115 5.48 -6.07 10.67
N GLU A 116 6.65 -5.56 11.01
CA GLU A 116 6.88 -4.90 12.28
C GLU A 116 6.11 -3.58 12.43
N PHE A 117 5.90 -2.86 11.33
CA PHE A 117 5.31 -1.52 11.34
C PHE A 117 4.04 -1.37 10.48
N VAL A 118 3.45 -2.46 10.00
CA VAL A 118 2.18 -2.45 9.27
C VAL A 118 1.09 -3.11 10.11
N ASP A 119 -0.03 -2.40 10.29
CA ASP A 119 -1.15 -2.85 11.11
C ASP A 119 -2.15 -3.72 10.34
N LEU A 120 -2.32 -3.46 9.02
CA LEU A 120 -3.29 -4.17 8.18
C LEU A 120 -2.74 -4.41 6.77
N TYR A 121 -2.95 -5.60 6.25
CA TYR A 121 -2.65 -5.97 4.85
C TYR A 121 -3.92 -6.16 4.04
N LYS A 122 -4.01 -5.54 2.86
CA LYS A 122 -5.03 -5.81 1.86
C LYS A 122 -4.39 -6.56 0.70
N VAL A 123 -4.71 -7.84 0.58
CA VAL A 123 -4.10 -8.72 -0.42
C VAL A 123 -5.08 -8.97 -1.56
N GLY A 124 -4.67 -8.64 -2.75
CA GLY A 124 -5.45 -8.86 -3.97
C GLY A 124 -4.70 -9.71 -4.99
N LYS A 125 -5.13 -9.65 -6.23
CA LYS A 125 -4.49 -10.31 -7.36
C LYS A 125 -4.24 -9.32 -8.50
N LEU A 126 -3.53 -9.74 -9.54
CA LEU A 126 -3.46 -9.02 -10.79
C LEU A 126 -4.81 -9.14 -11.52
N ASN A 127 -5.31 -8.04 -12.06
CA ASN A 127 -6.52 -7.97 -12.86
C ASN A 127 -6.24 -7.30 -14.20
N HIS A 128 -7.00 -7.64 -15.24
CA HIS A 128 -6.91 -7.07 -16.58
C HIS A 128 -5.66 -7.43 -17.42
N TYR A 129 -4.87 -8.42 -16.97
CA TYR A 129 -3.69 -8.93 -17.66
C TYR A 129 -3.74 -10.46 -17.80
N PRO A 130 -4.67 -11.02 -18.60
CA PRO A 130 -4.96 -12.46 -18.61
C PRO A 130 -3.75 -13.34 -18.93
N LYS A 131 -2.81 -12.88 -19.76
CA LYS A 131 -1.58 -13.61 -20.08
C LYS A 131 -0.64 -13.80 -18.87
N THR A 132 -0.62 -12.85 -17.96
CA THR A 132 0.18 -12.92 -16.73
C THR A 132 -0.61 -13.61 -15.64
N GLU A 133 -1.90 -13.28 -15.52
CA GLU A 133 -2.80 -13.87 -14.53
C GLU A 133 -2.84 -15.40 -14.62
N SER A 134 -2.89 -15.95 -15.86
CA SER A 134 -2.94 -17.42 -16.10
C SER A 134 -1.66 -18.17 -15.72
N LYS A 135 -0.56 -17.48 -15.49
CA LYS A 135 0.72 -18.10 -15.08
C LYS A 135 0.89 -18.20 -13.58
N ILE A 136 0.00 -17.58 -12.80
CA ILE A 136 0.09 -17.51 -11.34
C ILE A 136 -0.89 -18.49 -10.72
N ASP A 137 -0.41 -19.35 -9.85
CA ASP A 137 -1.26 -20.14 -8.97
C ASP A 137 -1.79 -19.26 -7.83
N TRP A 138 -2.97 -18.69 -8.04
CA TRP A 138 -3.62 -17.79 -7.08
C TRP A 138 -4.01 -18.49 -5.78
N ARG A 139 -4.32 -19.78 -5.85
CA ARG A 139 -4.66 -20.59 -4.66
C ARG A 139 -3.44 -20.76 -3.77
N GLU A 140 -2.33 -21.16 -4.36
CA GLU A 140 -1.06 -21.32 -3.64
C GLU A 140 -0.59 -19.97 -3.07
N PHE A 141 -0.58 -18.92 -3.88
CA PHE A 141 -0.19 -17.59 -3.43
C PHE A 141 -1.05 -17.12 -2.25
N GLY A 142 -2.38 -17.19 -2.37
CA GLY A 142 -3.28 -16.73 -1.33
C GLY A 142 -3.13 -17.50 -0.01
N LYS A 143 -2.97 -18.83 -0.08
CA LYS A 143 -2.69 -19.65 1.12
C LYS A 143 -1.38 -19.27 1.80
N ARG A 144 -0.31 -19.08 1.02
CA ARG A 144 1.00 -18.67 1.57
C ARG A 144 0.93 -17.27 2.20
N ALA A 145 0.26 -16.31 1.56
CA ALA A 145 0.09 -14.98 2.11
C ALA A 145 -0.69 -15.01 3.45
N ILE A 146 -1.80 -15.74 3.50
CA ILE A 146 -2.60 -15.90 4.73
C ILE A 146 -1.78 -16.55 5.85
N ASN A 147 -1.07 -17.64 5.54
CA ASN A 147 -0.27 -18.33 6.55
C ASN A 147 0.82 -17.40 7.13
N LYS A 148 1.53 -16.69 6.26
CA LYS A 148 2.55 -15.74 6.68
C LYS A 148 1.98 -14.60 7.55
N LEU A 149 0.84 -14.03 7.16
CA LEU A 149 0.18 -12.96 7.94
C LEU A 149 -0.33 -13.46 9.30
N ARG A 150 -0.79 -14.71 9.38
CA ARG A 150 -1.17 -15.36 10.64
C ARG A 150 0.05 -15.62 11.53
N GLU A 151 1.15 -16.09 10.97
CA GLU A 151 2.42 -16.31 11.68
C GLU A 151 2.91 -15.03 12.35
N TYR A 152 2.83 -13.90 11.65
CA TYR A 152 3.16 -12.58 12.18
C TYR A 152 2.05 -11.92 13.01
N ASN A 153 0.92 -12.62 13.23
CA ASN A 153 -0.24 -12.11 13.97
C ASN A 153 -0.75 -10.77 13.44
N LYS A 154 -0.82 -10.62 12.11
CA LYS A 154 -1.26 -9.40 11.44
C LYS A 154 -2.73 -9.44 11.04
N ASN A 155 -3.39 -8.28 11.11
CA ASN A 155 -4.71 -8.13 10.50
C ASN A 155 -4.59 -8.13 8.98
N PHE A 156 -5.54 -8.77 8.30
CA PHE A 156 -5.55 -8.78 6.84
C PHE A 156 -6.97 -8.87 6.26
N TYR A 157 -7.09 -8.38 5.06
CA TYR A 157 -8.28 -8.49 4.22
C TYR A 157 -7.90 -9.07 2.87
N ILE A 158 -8.47 -10.22 2.53
CA ILE A 158 -8.32 -10.82 1.20
C ILE A 158 -9.40 -10.24 0.29
N LYS A 159 -8.98 -9.62 -0.81
CA LYS A 159 -9.93 -9.03 -1.76
C LYS A 159 -10.71 -10.12 -2.48
N LYS A 160 -11.98 -9.85 -2.79
CA LYS A 160 -12.93 -10.80 -3.38
C LYS A 160 -12.41 -11.54 -4.63
N ASP A 161 -11.57 -10.87 -5.43
CA ASP A 161 -11.03 -11.44 -6.65
C ASP A 161 -10.01 -12.55 -6.38
N LEU A 162 -9.27 -12.47 -5.27
CA LEU A 162 -8.36 -13.51 -4.80
C LEU A 162 -9.10 -14.56 -3.97
N GLU A 163 -10.07 -14.15 -3.15
CA GLU A 163 -10.84 -15.02 -2.25
C GLU A 163 -11.47 -16.21 -2.97
N LYS A 164 -11.98 -16.00 -4.19
CA LYS A 164 -12.56 -17.05 -5.06
C LYS A 164 -11.66 -18.26 -5.31
N TYR A 165 -10.35 -18.10 -5.20
CA TYR A 165 -9.39 -19.17 -5.39
C TYR A 165 -9.08 -19.93 -4.10
N LEU A 166 -9.60 -19.48 -2.97
CA LEU A 166 -9.33 -20.04 -1.63
C LEU A 166 -10.45 -20.95 -1.12
N GLU A 167 -11.59 -20.89 -1.79
CA GLU A 167 -12.76 -21.77 -1.57
C GLU A 167 -12.51 -23.21 -2.01
#